data_7379ab04d8bcadc953726319a704f4c0
#
_entry.id   7379ab04d8bcadc953726319a704f4c0
#
_cell.length_a   1.000
_cell.length_b   1.000
_cell.length_c   1.000
_cell.angle_alpha   90.00
_cell.angle_beta   90.00
_cell.angle_gamma   90.00
#
_symmetry.space_group_name_H-M   'P 1'
#
loop_
_entity.id
_entity.type
_entity.pdbx_description
1 polymer ?
#
loop_
_entity_poly.entity_id
_entity_poly.type
_entity_poly.pdbx_seq_one_letter_code
_entity_poly.pdbx_strand_id
1 'polypeptide(L)'
;AYKSTLDVTKLSFNAFSHCVSSYVLLDSGSALGRNCGPILIKKPSNKLNLDSKIAIPGKNTTANLLLSIAYPEYCNKVEMLFSEIENQILLGNIDAGLIIHENRFTYQQKGLKKVKDLGTFWEKETALPLPLGGIGVRRVLPYEIQKNTFDAKVNRIAWRMIPIRGNVFSSSGGTCLPGRLLDMCML
;
A
#
# COMPACT_ATOMS: atom_id res chain seq x y z
N ALA A 1 10.25 -7.83 9.16
CA ALA A 1 11.45 -7.29 8.52
C ALA A 1 12.34 -6.54 9.52
N TYR A 2 11.84 -5.57 10.28
CA TYR A 2 12.68 -4.77 11.22
C TYR A 2 13.47 -5.60 12.23
N LYS A 3 12.95 -6.75 12.67
CA LYS A 3 13.65 -7.69 13.55
C LYS A 3 14.49 -8.71 12.78
N SER A 4 14.51 -8.64 11.45
CA SER A 4 15.24 -9.57 10.56
C SER A 4 14.97 -11.05 10.84
N THR A 5 13.75 -11.40 11.24
CA THR A 5 13.37 -12.78 11.61
C THR A 5 12.99 -13.63 10.41
N LEU A 6 12.62 -13.02 9.28
CA LEU A 6 12.21 -13.73 8.07
C LEU A 6 13.30 -13.63 7.01
N ASP A 7 13.65 -14.73 6.39
CA ASP A 7 14.64 -14.77 5.34
C ASP A 7 14.15 -14.12 4.05
N VAL A 8 12.88 -14.34 3.71
CA VAL A 8 12.20 -13.73 2.57
C VAL A 8 10.89 -13.13 3.05
N THR A 9 10.61 -11.90 2.67
CA THR A 9 9.38 -11.21 3.11
C THR A 9 8.89 -10.23 2.06
N LYS A 10 7.57 -10.05 1.98
CA LYS A 10 6.96 -8.98 1.20
C LYS A 10 6.88 -7.71 2.04
N LEU A 11 7.25 -6.59 1.44
CA LEU A 11 7.30 -5.28 2.09
C LEU A 11 6.67 -4.21 1.21
N SER A 12 6.02 -3.22 1.83
CA SER A 12 5.81 -1.96 1.11
C SER A 12 7.17 -1.31 0.81
N PHE A 13 7.26 -0.51 -0.23
CA PHE A 13 8.51 0.21 -0.50
C PHE A 13 8.86 1.19 0.62
N ASN A 14 7.87 1.76 1.30
CA ASN A 14 8.12 2.55 2.50
C ASN A 14 8.75 1.69 3.62
N ALA A 15 8.21 0.50 3.90
CA ALA A 15 8.82 -0.39 4.89
C ALA A 15 10.23 -0.85 4.47
N PHE A 16 10.44 -1.12 3.18
CA PHE A 16 11.73 -1.53 2.66
C PHE A 16 12.79 -0.44 2.84
N SER A 17 12.47 0.84 2.64
CA SER A 17 13.43 1.95 2.83
C SER A 17 14.04 1.99 4.23
N HIS A 18 13.34 1.48 5.24
CA HIS A 18 13.85 1.39 6.62
C HIS A 18 14.64 0.10 6.92
N CYS A 19 14.74 -0.83 5.99
CA CYS A 19 15.46 -2.10 6.19
C CYS A 19 16.42 -2.45 5.04
N VAL A 20 16.82 -1.50 4.23
CA VAL A 20 17.78 -1.68 3.12
C VAL A 20 19.13 -2.22 3.57
N SER A 21 19.53 -1.96 4.82
CA SER A 21 20.75 -2.53 5.40
C SER A 21 20.68 -4.03 5.66
N SER A 22 19.47 -4.55 5.90
CA SER A 22 19.22 -5.96 6.26
C SER A 22 18.70 -6.79 5.10
N TYR A 23 18.03 -6.15 4.14
CA TYR A 23 17.37 -6.82 3.02
C TYR A 23 17.84 -6.24 1.68
N VAL A 24 17.86 -7.08 0.67
CA VAL A 24 17.97 -6.70 -0.74
C VAL A 24 16.62 -6.94 -1.42
N LEU A 25 16.21 -6.01 -2.26
CA LEU A 25 14.99 -6.16 -3.05
C LEU A 25 15.25 -7.13 -4.21
N LEU A 26 14.32 -8.04 -4.44
CA LEU A 26 14.37 -8.90 -5.63
C LEU A 26 13.89 -8.11 -6.86
N ASP A 27 14.46 -8.40 -8.03
CA ASP A 27 14.08 -7.77 -9.30
C ASP A 27 12.69 -8.22 -9.78
N SER A 28 12.15 -9.32 -9.20
CA SER A 28 10.83 -9.83 -9.48
C SER A 28 9.89 -9.70 -8.29
N GLY A 29 8.56 -9.76 -8.53
CA GLY A 29 7.55 -9.72 -7.49
C GLY A 29 7.26 -8.32 -6.91
N SER A 30 7.79 -7.26 -7.53
CA SER A 30 7.43 -5.89 -7.20
C SER A 30 6.06 -5.53 -7.77
N ALA A 31 5.31 -4.71 -7.03
CA ALA A 31 4.01 -4.18 -7.44
C ALA A 31 4.12 -2.67 -7.66
N LEU A 32 3.72 -2.24 -8.86
CA LEU A 32 3.56 -0.83 -9.22
C LEU A 32 2.10 -0.56 -9.57
N GLY A 33 1.59 0.59 -9.15
CA GLY A 33 0.21 1.01 -9.42
C GLY A 33 0.14 2.14 -10.44
N ARG A 34 -0.84 2.05 -11.36
CA ARG A 34 -1.27 3.18 -12.20
C ARG A 34 -2.78 3.35 -12.04
N ASN A 35 -3.24 4.58 -11.89
CA ASN A 35 -4.65 4.90 -11.62
C ASN A 35 -5.23 4.14 -10.44
N CYS A 36 -4.39 3.76 -9.48
CA CYS A 36 -4.76 3.08 -8.25
C CYS A 36 -3.88 3.58 -7.10
N GLY A 37 -4.33 3.37 -5.86
CA GLY A 37 -3.59 3.84 -4.69
C GLY A 37 -4.53 4.06 -3.51
N PRO A 38 -4.00 4.49 -2.37
CA PRO A 38 -4.82 4.82 -1.22
C PRO A 38 -5.67 6.06 -1.47
N ILE A 39 -6.86 6.07 -0.85
CA ILE A 39 -7.77 7.21 -0.88
C ILE A 39 -8.00 7.70 0.55
N LEU A 40 -7.88 8.99 0.78
CA LEU A 40 -8.32 9.63 2.01
C LEU A 40 -9.81 9.89 1.91
N ILE A 41 -10.58 9.34 2.86
CA ILE A 41 -12.04 9.44 2.93
C ILE A 41 -12.48 10.01 4.27
N LYS A 42 -13.70 10.56 4.30
CA LYS A 42 -14.37 11.09 5.50
C LYS A 42 -15.88 11.01 5.40
N LYS A 43 -16.61 11.29 6.48
CA LYS A 43 -18.05 11.63 6.39
C LYS A 43 -18.24 12.96 5.67
N PRO A 44 -19.32 13.13 4.90
CA PRO A 44 -19.65 14.42 4.28
C PRO A 44 -19.75 15.57 5.28
N SER A 45 -20.28 15.29 6.47
CA SER A 45 -20.45 16.26 7.56
C SER A 45 -19.16 16.70 8.24
N ASN A 46 -18.09 15.86 8.18
CA ASN A 46 -16.85 16.17 8.89
C ASN A 46 -16.10 17.31 8.20
N LYS A 47 -15.67 18.28 8.99
CA LYS A 47 -14.71 19.31 8.58
C LYS A 47 -13.36 18.92 9.15
N LEU A 48 -12.37 18.71 8.28
CA LEU A 48 -11.01 18.35 8.71
C LEU A 48 -10.24 19.62 9.09
N ASN A 49 -9.50 19.52 10.17
CA ASN A 49 -8.56 20.52 10.67
C ASN A 49 -7.24 19.84 11.09
N LEU A 50 -6.31 20.58 11.66
CA LEU A 50 -4.98 20.08 12.06
C LEU A 50 -5.05 19.03 13.17
N ASP A 51 -6.07 19.07 14.03
CA ASP A 51 -6.25 18.15 15.15
C ASP A 51 -7.03 16.88 14.76
N SER A 52 -7.56 16.83 13.54
CA SER A 52 -8.37 15.71 13.06
C SER A 52 -7.64 14.38 13.19
N LYS A 53 -8.34 13.39 13.75
CA LYS A 53 -7.83 12.02 13.89
C LYS A 53 -7.92 11.30 12.55
N ILE A 54 -6.77 10.93 11.99
CA ILE A 54 -6.68 10.24 10.70
C ILE A 54 -6.30 8.77 10.90
N ALA A 55 -7.20 7.87 10.56
CA ALA A 55 -6.90 6.43 10.58
C ALA A 55 -5.94 6.04 9.45
N ILE A 56 -4.92 5.28 9.79
CA ILE A 56 -3.94 4.75 8.84
C ILE A 56 -3.80 3.23 8.98
N PRO A 57 -3.56 2.49 7.91
CA PRO A 57 -3.40 1.02 7.98
C PRO A 57 -2.07 0.57 8.59
N GLY A 58 -1.18 1.52 8.88
CA GLY A 58 0.10 1.31 9.55
C GLY A 58 1.12 2.37 9.17
N LYS A 59 2.02 2.69 10.11
CA LYS A 59 3.06 3.74 9.97
C LYS A 59 3.96 3.55 8.76
N ASN A 60 4.33 2.30 8.48
CA ASN A 60 5.32 1.97 7.46
C ASN A 60 4.68 1.55 6.13
N THR A 61 3.41 1.88 5.93
CA THR A 61 2.72 1.62 4.66
C THR A 61 2.99 2.73 3.64
N THR A 62 2.95 2.39 2.36
CA THR A 62 2.98 3.39 1.28
C THR A 62 1.81 4.37 1.40
N ALA A 63 0.66 3.91 1.92
CA ALA A 63 -0.50 4.76 2.15
C ALA A 63 -0.20 5.91 3.12
N ASN A 64 0.44 5.60 4.26
CA ASN A 64 0.84 6.62 5.22
C ASN A 64 1.94 7.54 4.68
N LEU A 65 2.90 7.02 3.92
CA LEU A 65 3.92 7.83 3.26
C LEU A 65 3.28 8.88 2.35
N LEU A 66 2.36 8.47 1.50
CA LEU A 66 1.66 9.37 0.58
C LEU A 66 0.80 10.40 1.31
N LEU A 67 0.15 10.01 2.41
CA LEU A 67 -0.58 10.95 3.26
C LEU A 67 0.36 12.01 3.82
N SER A 68 1.54 11.60 4.32
CA SER A 68 2.51 12.52 4.89
C SER A 68 3.11 13.49 3.87
N ILE A 69 3.21 13.07 2.61
CA ILE A 69 3.67 13.93 1.52
C ILE A 69 2.56 14.91 1.10
N ALA A 70 1.32 14.42 0.96
CA ALA A 70 0.21 15.21 0.48
C ALA A 70 -0.37 16.18 1.54
N TYR A 71 -0.24 15.83 2.81
CA TYR A 71 -0.76 16.56 3.97
C TYR A 71 0.19 16.41 5.16
N PRO A 72 1.36 17.06 5.11
CA PRO A 72 2.36 16.99 6.18
C PRO A 72 1.83 17.51 7.53
N GLU A 73 0.81 18.35 7.49
CA GLU A 73 0.15 18.92 8.65
C GLU A 73 -0.70 17.94 9.45
N TYR A 74 -1.15 16.83 8.86
CA TYR A 74 -1.95 15.83 9.58
C TYR A 74 -1.07 14.91 10.42
N CYS A 75 -0.79 15.33 11.65
CA CYS A 75 0.08 14.61 12.58
C CYS A 75 -0.66 13.62 13.49
N ASN A 76 -1.97 13.84 13.74
CA ASN A 76 -2.78 13.00 14.62
C ASN A 76 -3.24 11.73 13.91
N LYS A 77 -2.31 10.77 13.76
CA LYS A 77 -2.53 9.52 13.03
C LYS A 77 -2.76 8.36 13.99
N VAL A 78 -3.80 7.56 13.73
CA VAL A 78 -4.17 6.39 14.52
C VAL A 78 -4.03 5.15 13.67
N GLU A 79 -3.16 4.22 14.08
CA GLU A 79 -3.01 2.93 13.41
C GLU A 79 -4.17 1.99 13.74
N MET A 80 -4.75 1.35 12.75
CA MET A 80 -5.78 0.34 12.92
C MET A 80 -5.84 -0.61 11.73
N LEU A 81 -6.55 -1.73 11.88
CA LEU A 81 -6.78 -2.65 10.77
C LEU A 81 -7.54 -1.92 9.65
N PHE A 82 -7.07 -2.09 8.41
CA PHE A 82 -7.66 -1.41 7.25
C PHE A 82 -9.16 -1.71 7.09
N SER A 83 -9.61 -2.92 7.47
CA SER A 83 -11.01 -3.33 7.44
C SER A 83 -11.92 -2.57 8.43
N GLU A 84 -11.35 -1.97 9.47
CA GLU A 84 -12.10 -1.25 10.50
C GLU A 84 -12.23 0.24 10.21
N ILE A 85 -11.37 0.80 9.38
CA ILE A 85 -11.25 2.24 9.14
C ILE A 85 -12.60 2.87 8.76
N GLU A 86 -13.31 2.28 7.80
CA GLU A 86 -14.60 2.82 7.35
C GLU A 86 -15.64 2.83 8.48
N ASN A 87 -15.70 1.74 9.26
CA ASN A 87 -16.64 1.64 10.39
C ASN A 87 -16.31 2.67 11.48
N GLN A 88 -15.04 2.88 11.80
CA GLN A 88 -14.62 3.87 12.81
C GLN A 88 -14.93 5.30 12.36
N ILE A 89 -14.84 5.59 11.07
CA ILE A 89 -15.29 6.88 10.53
C ILE A 89 -16.82 6.99 10.66
N LEU A 90 -17.57 5.94 10.31
CA LEU A 90 -19.04 5.95 10.38
C LEU A 90 -19.55 6.08 11.83
N LEU A 91 -18.87 5.50 12.80
CA LEU A 91 -19.19 5.66 14.23
C LEU A 91 -18.81 7.06 14.75
N GLY A 92 -17.95 7.80 14.07
CA GLY A 92 -17.49 9.13 14.51
C GLY A 92 -16.32 9.11 15.48
N ASN A 93 -15.67 7.95 15.66
CA ASN A 93 -14.47 7.82 16.50
C ASN A 93 -13.22 8.37 15.81
N ILE A 94 -13.24 8.45 14.48
CA ILE A 94 -12.18 8.90 13.58
C ILE A 94 -12.79 9.91 12.60
N ASP A 95 -12.07 10.99 12.30
CA ASP A 95 -12.56 12.06 11.43
C ASP A 95 -12.40 11.73 9.95
N ALA A 96 -11.27 11.09 9.59
CA ALA A 96 -10.98 10.62 8.24
C ALA A 96 -10.06 9.41 8.28
N GLY A 97 -9.90 8.70 7.17
CA GLY A 97 -9.02 7.54 7.14
C GLY A 97 -8.57 7.17 5.74
N LEU A 98 -7.47 6.43 5.69
CA LEU A 98 -6.91 5.89 4.46
C LEU A 98 -7.50 4.52 4.16
N ILE A 99 -8.20 4.42 3.06
CA ILE A 99 -8.63 3.13 2.51
C ILE A 99 -7.71 2.68 1.38
N ILE A 100 -7.58 1.38 1.28
CA ILE A 100 -6.77 0.67 0.29
C ILE A 100 -7.60 -0.48 -0.28
N HIS A 101 -7.10 -1.15 -1.32
CA HIS A 101 -7.74 -2.34 -1.92
C HIS A 101 -9.16 -2.09 -2.46
N GLU A 102 -10.04 -3.07 -2.29
CA GLU A 102 -11.42 -3.06 -2.78
C GLU A 102 -12.29 -1.96 -2.15
N ASN A 103 -11.99 -1.52 -0.94
CA ASN A 103 -12.73 -0.45 -0.27
C ASN A 103 -12.70 0.85 -1.09
N ARG A 104 -11.70 1.01 -1.96
CA ARG A 104 -11.60 2.10 -2.92
C ARG A 104 -12.84 2.20 -3.85
N PHE A 105 -13.54 1.11 -4.07
CA PHE A 105 -14.71 1.06 -4.97
C PHE A 105 -16.04 1.08 -4.25
N THR A 106 -16.07 0.84 -2.94
CA THR A 106 -17.29 0.63 -2.17
C THR A 106 -17.61 1.71 -1.13
N TYR A 107 -16.65 2.57 -0.76
CA TYR A 107 -16.82 3.57 0.29
C TYR A 107 -17.99 4.54 0.03
N GLN A 108 -18.28 4.87 -1.22
CA GLN A 108 -19.38 5.77 -1.59
C GLN A 108 -20.74 5.16 -1.26
N GLN A 109 -20.92 3.85 -1.43
CA GLN A 109 -22.14 3.12 -1.10
C GLN A 109 -22.42 3.16 0.42
N LYS A 110 -21.38 3.35 1.24
CA LYS A 110 -21.47 3.53 2.69
C LYS A 110 -21.70 4.99 3.11
N GLY A 111 -21.93 5.90 2.16
CA GLY A 111 -22.15 7.32 2.44
C GLY A 111 -20.88 8.11 2.78
N LEU A 112 -19.71 7.56 2.53
CA LEU A 112 -18.44 8.24 2.75
C LEU A 112 -18.03 9.03 1.51
N LYS A 113 -17.27 10.11 1.73
CA LYS A 113 -16.81 11.04 0.67
C LYS A 113 -15.29 11.00 0.56
N LYS A 114 -14.81 11.00 -0.68
CA LYS A 114 -13.38 11.18 -0.98
C LYS A 114 -12.92 12.59 -0.65
N VAL A 115 -11.81 12.68 0.07
CA VAL A 115 -11.05 13.92 0.27
C VAL A 115 -10.00 14.04 -0.82
N LYS A 116 -9.15 13.04 -0.96
CA LYS A 116 -8.09 13.00 -1.98
C LYS A 116 -7.76 11.56 -2.37
N ASP A 117 -7.54 11.36 -3.65
CA ASP A 117 -6.93 10.15 -4.19
C ASP A 117 -5.41 10.34 -4.20
N LEU A 118 -4.72 9.61 -3.33
CA LEU A 118 -3.28 9.75 -3.15
C LEU A 118 -2.48 9.06 -4.26
N GLY A 119 -3.07 8.08 -4.94
CA GLY A 119 -2.46 7.51 -6.15
C GLY A 119 -2.43 8.51 -7.29
N THR A 120 -3.58 9.15 -7.57
CA THR A 120 -3.66 10.22 -8.58
C THR A 120 -2.77 11.41 -8.21
N PHE A 121 -2.67 11.75 -6.92
CA PHE A 121 -1.74 12.78 -6.44
C PHE A 121 -0.30 12.42 -6.80
N TRP A 122 0.16 11.21 -6.44
CA TRP A 122 1.51 10.74 -6.75
C TRP A 122 1.83 10.81 -8.25
N GLU A 123 0.94 10.29 -9.09
CA GLU A 123 1.14 10.28 -10.54
C GLU A 123 1.22 11.68 -11.14
N LYS A 124 0.46 12.63 -10.60
CA LYS A 124 0.51 14.03 -11.05
C LYS A 124 1.81 14.72 -10.67
N GLU A 125 2.30 14.50 -9.44
CA GLU A 125 3.51 15.15 -8.94
C GLU A 125 4.79 14.55 -9.54
N THR A 126 4.78 13.24 -9.86
CA THR A 126 6.01 12.53 -10.25
C THR A 126 6.04 12.07 -11.70
N ALA A 127 4.90 12.00 -12.38
CA ALA A 127 4.69 11.34 -13.66
C ALA A 127 5.06 9.83 -13.67
N LEU A 128 5.26 9.23 -12.49
CA LEU A 128 5.69 7.85 -12.32
C LEU A 128 4.56 6.98 -11.77
N PRO A 129 4.57 5.66 -12.06
CA PRO A 129 3.67 4.72 -11.38
C PRO A 129 3.96 4.68 -9.88
N LEU A 130 2.91 4.43 -9.09
CA LEU A 130 3.01 4.35 -7.64
C LEU A 130 3.77 3.08 -7.21
N PRO A 131 4.89 3.18 -6.49
CA PRO A 131 5.60 2.02 -5.95
C PRO A 131 4.84 1.49 -4.72
N LEU A 132 4.21 0.31 -4.84
CA LEU A 132 3.41 -0.27 -3.77
C LEU A 132 4.23 -1.15 -2.84
N GLY A 133 4.99 -2.09 -3.38
CA GLY A 133 5.82 -2.98 -2.58
C GLY A 133 6.59 -3.98 -3.41
N GLY A 134 7.45 -4.73 -2.74
CA GLY A 134 8.29 -5.74 -3.37
C GLY A 134 8.64 -6.87 -2.40
N ILE A 135 9.43 -7.80 -2.87
CA ILE A 135 9.93 -8.94 -2.09
C ILE A 135 11.38 -8.67 -1.71
N GLY A 136 11.64 -8.68 -0.41
CA GLY A 136 12.99 -8.55 0.13
C GLY A 136 13.54 -9.89 0.60
N VAL A 137 14.82 -10.13 0.38
CA VAL A 137 15.58 -11.26 0.90
C VAL A 137 16.71 -10.77 1.80
N ARG A 138 16.99 -11.48 2.90
CA ARG A 138 18.03 -11.08 3.87
C ARG A 138 19.41 -11.10 3.22
N ARG A 139 20.16 -10.02 3.45
CA ARG A 139 21.55 -9.85 2.93
C ARG A 139 22.54 -10.84 3.52
N VAL A 140 22.27 -11.37 4.72
CA VAL A 140 23.16 -12.35 5.37
C VAL A 140 23.13 -13.74 4.73
N LEU A 141 22.13 -14.01 3.89
CA LEU A 141 22.07 -15.27 3.16
C LEU A 141 23.17 -15.34 2.09
N PRO A 142 23.75 -16.54 1.81
CA PRO A 142 24.69 -16.70 0.71
C PRO A 142 24.10 -16.21 -0.61
N TYR A 143 24.94 -15.59 -1.45
CA TYR A 143 24.53 -15.05 -2.75
C TYR A 143 23.76 -16.05 -3.62
N GLU A 144 24.22 -17.31 -3.64
CA GLU A 144 23.55 -18.39 -4.38
C GLU A 144 22.11 -18.63 -3.89
N ILE A 145 21.86 -18.52 -2.59
CA ILE A 145 20.50 -18.62 -2.03
C ILE A 145 19.67 -17.42 -2.42
N GLN A 146 20.24 -16.21 -2.35
CA GLN A 146 19.56 -15.00 -2.80
C GLN A 146 19.17 -15.12 -4.28
N LYS A 147 20.10 -15.56 -5.14
CA LYS A 147 19.89 -15.76 -6.57
C LYS A 147 18.87 -16.87 -6.87
N ASN A 148 18.98 -18.03 -6.21
CA ASN A 148 18.05 -19.14 -6.40
C ASN A 148 16.64 -18.83 -5.89
N THR A 149 16.50 -17.98 -4.88
CA THR A 149 15.21 -17.45 -4.43
C THR A 149 14.58 -16.57 -5.51
N PHE A 150 15.40 -15.87 -6.26
CA PHE A 150 15.03 -15.10 -7.44
C PHE A 150 14.48 -16.00 -8.57
N ASP A 151 15.20 -17.06 -8.95
CA ASP A 151 14.89 -17.84 -10.16
C ASP A 151 13.76 -18.87 -9.98
N ALA A 152 13.69 -19.57 -8.84
CA ALA A 152 12.88 -20.79 -8.73
C ALA A 152 11.56 -20.64 -7.93
N LYS A 153 11.51 -19.83 -6.88
CA LYS A 153 10.32 -19.74 -6.01
C LYS A 153 9.53 -18.46 -6.17
N VAL A 154 10.20 -17.36 -6.41
CA VAL A 154 9.55 -16.07 -6.53
C VAL A 154 8.74 -15.98 -7.82
N ASN A 155 9.21 -16.57 -8.91
CA ASN A 155 8.41 -16.68 -10.12
C ASN A 155 7.11 -17.48 -9.89
N ARG A 156 7.12 -18.55 -9.10
CA ARG A 156 5.91 -19.31 -8.75
C ARG A 156 5.01 -18.60 -7.76
N ILE A 157 5.57 -17.90 -6.76
CA ILE A 157 4.81 -17.14 -5.76
C ILE A 157 4.29 -15.85 -6.40
N ALA A 158 5.10 -15.14 -7.16
CA ALA A 158 4.68 -13.95 -7.90
C ALA A 158 3.53 -14.26 -8.86
N TRP A 159 3.60 -15.34 -9.62
CA TRP A 159 2.51 -15.75 -10.51
C TRP A 159 1.25 -16.23 -9.79
N ARG A 160 1.35 -16.79 -8.58
CA ARG A 160 0.18 -17.15 -7.77
C ARG A 160 -0.38 -15.97 -6.96
N MET A 161 0.45 -15.00 -6.61
CA MET A 161 0.05 -13.81 -5.85
C MET A 161 -0.42 -12.65 -6.73
N ILE A 162 -0.34 -12.76 -8.04
CA ILE A 162 -0.75 -11.73 -8.97
C ILE A 162 -1.84 -12.24 -9.90
N PRO A 163 -3.08 -12.31 -9.47
CA PRO A 163 -4.18 -11.96 -10.33
C PRO A 163 -4.62 -10.53 -10.03
N ILE A 164 -3.70 -9.56 -10.04
CA ILE A 164 -4.08 -8.18 -10.30
C ILE A 164 -4.15 -8.09 -11.82
N ARG A 165 -5.31 -8.38 -12.38
CA ARG A 165 -5.64 -7.90 -13.71
C ARG A 165 -5.64 -6.38 -13.63
N GLY A 166 -4.61 -5.78 -14.14
CA GLY A 166 -4.38 -4.35 -14.14
C GLY A 166 -3.00 -4.01 -13.58
N ASN A 167 -1.98 -4.09 -14.45
CA ASN A 167 -0.66 -3.49 -14.29
C ASN A 167 0.28 -4.06 -13.25
N VAL A 168 0.62 -5.30 -13.41
CA VAL A 168 1.99 -5.76 -13.23
C VAL A 168 2.66 -5.63 -14.58
N PHE A 169 3.90 -5.16 -14.61
CA PHE A 169 4.68 -5.00 -15.81
C PHE A 169 4.28 -5.94 -16.94
N SER A 170 3.39 -5.52 -17.80
CA SER A 170 3.30 -5.90 -19.17
C SER A 170 3.38 -4.60 -19.95
N SER A 171 4.19 -4.60 -20.97
CA SER A 171 4.45 -3.48 -21.87
C SER A 171 3.22 -3.02 -22.70
N SER A 172 2.01 -3.30 -22.22
CA SER A 172 0.76 -2.93 -22.87
C SER A 172 -0.20 -2.36 -21.84
N GLY A 173 -0.55 -1.10 -22.00
CA GLY A 173 -1.40 -0.33 -21.09
C GLY A 173 -2.75 -0.96 -20.82
N GLY A 174 -3.05 -1.20 -19.57
CA GLY A 174 -4.31 -1.71 -19.06
C GLY A 174 -4.75 -1.01 -17.79
N THR A 175 -6.03 -0.74 -17.70
CA THR A 175 -6.71 -0.08 -16.57
C THR A 175 -6.95 -1.05 -15.41
N CYS A 176 -6.94 -0.55 -14.20
CA CYS A 176 -7.28 -1.28 -12.97
C CYS A 176 -8.77 -1.71 -13.03
N LEU A 177 -9.05 -3.00 -13.22
CA LEU A 177 -10.40 -3.54 -13.24
C LEU A 177 -10.79 -4.12 -11.87
N PRO A 178 -12.05 -3.96 -11.43
CA PRO A 178 -12.54 -4.50 -10.16
C PRO A 178 -12.72 -6.02 -10.25
N GLY A 179 -11.96 -6.78 -9.52
CA GLY A 179 -12.15 -8.21 -9.43
C GLY A 179 -10.98 -8.95 -8.80
N ARG A 180 -11.12 -9.34 -7.55
CA ARG A 180 -10.24 -10.22 -6.75
C ARG A 180 -8.85 -9.66 -6.44
N LEU A 181 -8.85 -8.74 -5.49
CA LEU A 181 -7.66 -8.29 -4.73
C LEU A 181 -7.67 -8.91 -3.31
N LEU A 182 -8.09 -10.15 -3.22
CA LEU A 182 -8.00 -10.89 -1.97
C LEU A 182 -6.59 -11.46 -1.81
N ASP A 183 -6.00 -11.24 -0.66
CA ASP A 183 -4.83 -11.87 -0.03
C ASP A 183 -3.43 -11.24 -0.22
N MET A 184 -3.29 -9.99 -0.60
CA MET A 184 -1.93 -9.45 -0.77
C MET A 184 -1.46 -8.42 0.26
N CYS A 185 -2.21 -8.19 1.32
CA CYS A 185 -1.81 -7.23 2.38
C CYS A 185 -1.97 -7.74 3.81
N MET A 186 -1.97 -9.04 4.00
CA MET A 186 -1.82 -9.61 5.34
C MET A 186 -0.40 -10.14 5.50
N LEU A 187 0.49 -9.28 5.93
CA LEU A 187 1.59 -9.51 6.89
C LEU A 187 2.23 -8.17 7.24
#